data_6b8696a629c7f892fec4cb7a24893a67
#
_entry.id   6b8696a629c7f892fec4cb7a24893a67
#
_cell.length_a   1.000
_cell.length_b   1.000
_cell.length_c   1.000
_cell.angle_alpha   90.00
_cell.angle_beta   90.00
_cell.angle_gamma   90.00
#
_symmetry.space_group_name_H-M   'P 1'
#
loop_
_entity.id
_entity.type
_entity.pdbx_description
1 polymer ?
#
loop_
_entity_poly.entity_id
_entity_poly.type
_entity_poly.pdbx_seq_one_letter_code
_entity_poly.pdbx_strand_id
1 'polypeptide(L)'
;PGSTADASGLSRGDKIIALNGVDAVNDNTSAGINTLNSGLFPSVSGQSNRFTVIDSGAIASRNVILTATTINTSPVLVTTTIATATGDVGYIVFNDHIATAELDLGLAVQSLSSSGVSDLIVDLRYNGGGFLALASQLAYMIAGSAPTSGKAFESLVFNDKHPSFNPITGERLQALPFLSETVGLSSMVPAGTAIPTLNLSRVYIIAGEDTCSASEAVINSLQGIGFEVILIGGRTCGKPYGFYPQDNCGTTYFSIQFKGENDIGFSAYSDGFRPSNSISNAGVPVTGCAVADDYSHELGDTNEARLAAALSYRATGMCPTPSASGSNKSGRSQKMSEGDPTISGGVVKPLWLQNRVMDNLR
;
A
#
# COMPACT_ATOMS: atom_id res chain seq x y z
N PRO A 1 1.81 -16.30 1.93
CA PRO A 1 1.31 -17.64 2.30
C PRO A 1 0.73 -18.38 1.10
N GLY A 2 0.93 -19.72 1.05
CA GLY A 2 0.39 -20.60 0.00
C GLY A 2 1.09 -20.53 -1.36
N SER A 3 2.18 -19.80 -1.49
CA SER A 3 2.99 -19.72 -2.70
C SER A 3 4.08 -20.81 -2.72
N THR A 4 4.67 -21.05 -3.91
CA THR A 4 5.85 -21.92 -4.02
C THR A 4 7.04 -21.39 -3.23
N ALA A 5 7.15 -20.08 -3.06
CA ALA A 5 8.16 -19.43 -2.25
C ALA A 5 7.98 -19.79 -0.76
N ASP A 6 6.78 -19.63 -0.24
CA ASP A 6 6.39 -20.01 1.12
C ASP A 6 6.63 -21.50 1.38
N ALA A 7 6.13 -22.38 0.49
CA ALA A 7 6.35 -23.82 0.56
C ALA A 7 7.83 -24.23 0.51
N SER A 8 8.70 -23.38 -0.02
CA SER A 8 10.15 -23.58 -0.10
C SER A 8 10.91 -22.97 1.08
N GLY A 9 10.21 -22.50 2.11
CA GLY A 9 10.77 -21.91 3.31
C GLY A 9 11.44 -20.55 3.07
N LEU A 10 10.96 -19.79 2.09
CA LEU A 10 11.32 -18.37 1.98
C LEU A 10 10.46 -17.54 2.92
N SER A 11 11.10 -16.74 3.73
CA SER A 11 10.49 -15.90 4.76
C SER A 11 10.80 -14.42 4.54
N ARG A 12 10.09 -13.58 5.27
CA ARG A 12 10.37 -12.14 5.32
C ARG A 12 11.82 -11.92 5.81
N GLY A 13 12.53 -11.02 5.10
CA GLY A 13 13.92 -10.70 5.42
C GLY A 13 14.98 -11.55 4.74
N ASP A 14 14.60 -12.64 4.07
CA ASP A 14 15.52 -13.40 3.23
C ASP A 14 16.03 -12.56 2.06
N LYS A 15 17.29 -12.72 1.71
CA LYS A 15 17.95 -11.94 0.66
C LYS A 15 18.18 -12.81 -0.57
N ILE A 16 17.61 -12.44 -1.68
CA ILE A 16 17.94 -13.04 -2.99
C ILE A 16 19.24 -12.39 -3.47
N ILE A 17 20.30 -13.20 -3.60
CA ILE A 17 21.62 -12.72 -4.03
C ILE A 17 21.96 -13.12 -5.46
N ALA A 18 21.35 -14.19 -5.99
CA ALA A 18 21.47 -14.55 -7.40
C ALA A 18 20.24 -15.28 -7.90
N LEU A 19 19.99 -15.21 -9.21
CA LEU A 19 18.94 -15.93 -9.92
C LEU A 19 19.49 -16.54 -11.19
N ASN A 20 19.31 -17.86 -11.35
CA ASN A 20 19.86 -18.67 -12.45
C ASN A 20 21.38 -18.46 -12.68
N GLY A 21 22.11 -18.17 -11.60
CA GLY A 21 23.55 -17.88 -11.62
C GLY A 21 23.96 -16.45 -11.93
N VAL A 22 22.98 -15.56 -12.17
CA VAL A 22 23.19 -14.11 -12.37
C VAL A 22 23.15 -13.40 -11.02
N ASP A 23 24.15 -12.59 -10.72
CA ASP A 23 24.18 -11.76 -9.50
C ASP A 23 23.05 -10.74 -9.51
N ALA A 24 22.15 -10.83 -8.52
CA ALA A 24 20.97 -9.97 -8.43
C ALA A 24 21.28 -8.53 -8.01
N VAL A 25 22.50 -8.28 -7.50
CA VAL A 25 22.89 -6.98 -6.95
C VAL A 25 23.81 -6.22 -7.89
N ASN A 26 24.76 -6.91 -8.54
CA ASN A 26 25.87 -6.26 -9.24
C ASN A 26 25.83 -6.45 -10.75
N ASP A 27 25.05 -7.42 -11.29
CA ASP A 27 24.97 -7.59 -12.74
C ASP A 27 24.11 -6.49 -13.36
N ASN A 28 24.74 -5.64 -14.16
CA ASN A 28 24.10 -4.54 -14.89
C ASN A 28 24.13 -4.75 -16.41
N THR A 29 24.46 -5.95 -16.87
CA THR A 29 24.41 -6.28 -18.31
C THR A 29 22.98 -6.48 -18.77
N SER A 30 22.68 -6.13 -20.02
CA SER A 30 21.33 -6.36 -20.59
C SER A 30 20.92 -7.84 -20.55
N ALA A 31 21.85 -8.76 -20.72
CA ALA A 31 21.60 -10.20 -20.65
C ALA A 31 21.28 -10.63 -19.22
N GLY A 32 22.04 -10.17 -18.23
CA GLY A 32 21.78 -10.45 -16.82
C GLY A 32 20.44 -9.91 -16.37
N ILE A 33 20.13 -8.66 -16.69
CA ILE A 33 18.85 -8.02 -16.36
C ILE A 33 17.67 -8.78 -16.97
N ASN A 34 17.77 -9.20 -18.23
CA ASN A 34 16.73 -10.01 -18.87
C ASN A 34 16.52 -11.34 -18.15
N THR A 35 17.62 -11.99 -17.71
CA THR A 35 17.56 -13.23 -16.94
C THR A 35 16.89 -13.00 -15.57
N LEU A 36 17.25 -11.93 -14.87
CA LEU A 36 16.63 -11.55 -13.59
C LEU A 36 15.13 -11.26 -13.75
N ASN A 37 14.76 -10.44 -14.74
CA ASN A 37 13.36 -10.12 -15.00
C ASN A 37 12.53 -11.34 -15.37
N SER A 38 13.02 -12.19 -16.27
CA SER A 38 12.29 -13.38 -16.69
C SER A 38 12.13 -14.43 -15.57
N GLY A 39 13.06 -14.46 -14.63
CA GLY A 39 13.00 -15.39 -13.50
C GLY A 39 12.24 -14.87 -12.29
N LEU A 40 12.28 -13.55 -12.02
CA LEU A 40 11.49 -12.91 -10.96
C LEU A 40 10.01 -12.77 -11.35
N PHE A 41 9.75 -12.55 -12.64
CA PHE A 41 8.39 -12.31 -13.17
C PHE A 41 8.10 -13.27 -14.33
N PRO A 42 8.08 -14.59 -14.08
CA PRO A 42 7.84 -15.57 -15.14
C PRO A 42 6.45 -15.39 -15.74
N SER A 43 6.37 -15.37 -17.07
CA SER A 43 5.11 -15.20 -17.81
C SER A 43 4.39 -16.54 -18.06
N VAL A 44 5.05 -17.67 -17.79
CA VAL A 44 4.53 -19.01 -18.08
C VAL A 44 4.52 -19.83 -16.80
N SER A 45 3.36 -20.41 -16.48
CA SER A 45 3.22 -21.39 -15.40
C SER A 45 4.05 -22.65 -15.72
N GLY A 46 4.69 -23.21 -14.70
CA GLY A 46 5.61 -24.33 -14.84
C GLY A 46 7.07 -23.97 -15.09
N GLN A 47 7.38 -22.69 -15.35
CA GLN A 47 8.75 -22.22 -15.47
C GLN A 47 9.46 -22.33 -14.11
N SER A 48 10.58 -23.06 -14.07
CA SER A 48 11.40 -23.22 -12.85
C SER A 48 12.63 -22.35 -12.91
N ASN A 49 12.91 -21.64 -11.82
CA ASN A 49 14.08 -20.79 -11.68
C ASN A 49 14.80 -21.11 -10.37
N ARG A 50 16.14 -21.06 -10.41
CA ARG A 50 17.00 -21.31 -9.25
C ARG A 50 17.41 -19.99 -8.60
N PHE A 51 17.00 -19.81 -7.37
CA PHE A 51 17.36 -18.67 -6.52
C PHE A 51 18.48 -19.07 -5.58
N THR A 52 19.49 -18.22 -5.44
CA THR A 52 20.46 -18.31 -4.34
C THR A 52 20.05 -17.27 -3.31
N VAL A 53 19.79 -17.72 -2.10
CA VAL A 53 19.24 -16.87 -1.02
C VAL A 53 20.10 -16.97 0.23
N ILE A 54 20.06 -15.92 1.05
CA ILE A 54 20.57 -15.91 2.41
C ILE A 54 19.35 -15.69 3.30
N ASP A 55 19.06 -16.67 4.15
CA ASP A 55 17.95 -16.59 5.11
C ASP A 55 18.17 -15.45 6.11
N SER A 56 17.10 -14.87 6.63
CA SER A 56 17.16 -13.80 7.61
C SER A 56 18.00 -14.22 8.82
N GLY A 57 19.00 -13.38 9.18
CA GLY A 57 19.94 -13.69 10.27
C GLY A 57 21.03 -14.71 9.95
N ALA A 58 21.01 -15.39 8.78
CA ALA A 58 22.05 -16.33 8.38
C ALA A 58 23.24 -15.64 7.69
N ILE A 59 24.36 -16.35 7.62
CA ILE A 59 25.57 -15.93 6.88
C ILE A 59 25.74 -16.77 5.61
N ALA A 60 25.33 -18.04 5.66
CA ALA A 60 25.47 -18.97 4.56
C ALA A 60 24.32 -18.84 3.57
N SER A 61 24.60 -18.95 2.28
CA SER A 61 23.58 -19.01 1.25
C SER A 61 23.10 -20.44 1.00
N ARG A 62 21.84 -20.59 0.54
CA ARG A 62 21.28 -21.83 0.03
C ARG A 62 20.64 -21.62 -1.34
N ASN A 63 20.45 -22.71 -2.08
CA ASN A 63 19.73 -22.67 -3.33
C ASN A 63 18.29 -23.14 -3.14
N VAL A 64 17.35 -22.43 -3.75
CA VAL A 64 15.93 -22.74 -3.77
C VAL A 64 15.48 -22.80 -5.23
N ILE A 65 14.73 -23.81 -5.61
CA ILE A 65 14.10 -23.87 -6.93
C ILE A 65 12.63 -23.51 -6.75
N LEU A 66 12.21 -22.44 -7.42
CA LEU A 66 10.82 -22.01 -7.45
C LEU A 66 10.24 -22.28 -8.83
N THR A 67 9.09 -22.94 -8.86
CA THR A 67 8.34 -23.18 -10.08
C THR A 67 7.14 -22.23 -10.10
N ALA A 68 7.02 -21.45 -11.17
CA ALA A 68 5.93 -20.52 -11.36
C ALA A 68 4.58 -21.24 -11.39
N THR A 69 3.63 -20.75 -10.61
CA THR A 69 2.25 -21.21 -10.58
C THR A 69 1.29 -20.03 -10.64
N THR A 70 0.07 -20.26 -11.06
CA THR A 70 -0.98 -19.26 -10.91
C THR A 70 -1.32 -19.11 -9.42
N ILE A 71 -1.20 -17.91 -8.89
CA ILE A 71 -1.53 -17.58 -7.51
C ILE A 71 -2.69 -16.59 -7.53
N ASN A 72 -3.74 -16.89 -6.76
CA ASN A 72 -4.78 -15.91 -6.48
C ASN A 72 -4.23 -14.95 -5.42
N THR A 73 -4.06 -13.69 -5.80
CA THR A 73 -3.57 -12.66 -4.88
C THR A 73 -4.69 -12.28 -3.91
N SER A 74 -4.43 -12.42 -2.59
CA SER A 74 -5.25 -11.81 -1.56
C SER A 74 -4.64 -10.43 -1.21
N PRO A 75 -5.32 -9.34 -1.53
CA PRO A 75 -4.82 -7.99 -1.21
C PRO A 75 -4.81 -7.70 0.29
N VAL A 76 -5.63 -8.39 1.08
CA VAL A 76 -5.61 -8.32 2.54
C VAL A 76 -4.89 -9.57 3.07
N LEU A 77 -3.61 -9.41 3.44
CA LEU A 77 -2.76 -10.53 3.84
C LEU A 77 -2.99 -10.99 5.27
N VAL A 78 -3.24 -10.07 6.17
CA VAL A 78 -3.42 -10.33 7.60
C VAL A 78 -4.61 -9.54 8.10
N THR A 79 -5.47 -10.20 8.83
CA THR A 79 -6.52 -9.58 9.65
C THR A 79 -6.49 -10.25 11.01
N THR A 80 -6.21 -9.49 12.06
CA THR A 80 -6.16 -10.04 13.42
C THR A 80 -6.58 -9.02 14.46
N THR A 81 -6.98 -9.50 15.62
CA THR A 81 -7.28 -8.71 16.80
C THR A 81 -6.13 -8.88 17.80
N ILE A 82 -5.56 -7.78 18.26
CA ILE A 82 -4.47 -7.74 19.22
C ILE A 82 -5.04 -7.27 20.56
N ALA A 83 -5.03 -8.15 21.56
CA ALA A 83 -5.47 -7.80 22.89
C ALA A 83 -4.48 -6.85 23.58
N THR A 84 -4.98 -5.76 24.16
CA THR A 84 -4.19 -4.79 24.93
C THR A 84 -4.87 -4.44 26.24
N ALA A 85 -4.13 -3.87 27.19
CA ALA A 85 -4.68 -3.47 28.48
C ALA A 85 -5.79 -2.39 28.40
N THR A 86 -5.88 -1.68 27.26
CA THR A 86 -6.82 -0.57 27.06
C THR A 86 -7.86 -0.85 25.97
N GLY A 87 -8.13 -2.12 25.71
CA GLY A 87 -9.07 -2.60 24.70
C GLY A 87 -8.37 -3.21 23.48
N ASP A 88 -9.11 -3.98 22.73
CA ASP A 88 -8.61 -4.71 21.58
C ASP A 88 -8.35 -3.77 20.39
N VAL A 89 -7.28 -4.08 19.64
CA VAL A 89 -6.84 -3.33 18.46
C VAL A 89 -6.95 -4.23 17.24
N GLY A 90 -7.65 -3.78 16.21
CA GLY A 90 -7.63 -4.42 14.91
C GLY A 90 -6.31 -4.16 14.19
N TYR A 91 -5.79 -5.14 13.48
CA TYR A 91 -4.64 -5.00 12.60
C TYR A 91 -4.96 -5.61 11.25
N ILE A 92 -4.76 -4.83 10.20
CA ILE A 92 -4.97 -5.23 8.80
C ILE A 92 -3.69 -4.95 8.02
N VAL A 93 -3.17 -5.94 7.30
CA VAL A 93 -2.15 -5.74 6.25
C VAL A 93 -2.86 -5.68 4.92
N PHE A 94 -2.85 -4.53 4.28
CA PHE A 94 -3.49 -4.28 3.00
C PHE A 94 -2.47 -3.85 1.95
N ASN A 95 -2.23 -4.72 0.95
CA ASN A 95 -1.12 -4.57 0.01
C ASN A 95 -1.49 -3.95 -1.33
N ASP A 96 -2.73 -4.08 -1.80
CA ASP A 96 -3.10 -3.64 -3.13
C ASP A 96 -4.56 -3.21 -3.23
N HIS A 97 -4.83 -2.05 -3.84
CA HIS A 97 -6.17 -1.59 -4.17
C HIS A 97 -6.66 -2.18 -5.50
N ILE A 98 -6.72 -3.53 -5.59
CA ILE A 98 -7.21 -4.27 -6.77
C ILE A 98 -8.66 -4.71 -6.58
N ALA A 99 -9.34 -5.09 -7.66
CA ALA A 99 -10.79 -5.38 -7.64
C ALA A 99 -11.23 -6.40 -6.59
N THR A 100 -10.41 -7.42 -6.30
CA THR A 100 -10.70 -8.43 -5.27
C THR A 100 -10.67 -7.88 -3.85
N ALA A 101 -10.01 -6.74 -3.62
CA ALA A 101 -9.91 -6.11 -2.30
C ALA A 101 -11.25 -5.63 -1.75
N GLU A 102 -12.25 -5.38 -2.61
CA GLU A 102 -13.56 -4.93 -2.16
C GLU A 102 -14.23 -5.94 -1.22
N LEU A 103 -14.16 -7.23 -1.59
CA LEU A 103 -14.66 -8.32 -0.73
C LEU A 103 -13.77 -8.49 0.52
N ASP A 104 -12.46 -8.58 0.33
CA ASP A 104 -11.52 -8.93 1.40
C ASP A 104 -11.51 -7.86 2.50
N LEU A 105 -11.56 -6.57 2.16
CA LEU A 105 -11.68 -5.47 3.12
C LEU A 105 -13.02 -5.51 3.87
N GLY A 106 -14.12 -5.76 3.16
CA GLY A 106 -15.44 -5.90 3.78
C GLY A 106 -15.47 -7.01 4.83
N LEU A 107 -14.92 -8.18 4.50
CA LEU A 107 -14.82 -9.32 5.43
C LEU A 107 -13.90 -9.04 6.61
N ALA A 108 -12.74 -8.40 6.35
CA ALA A 108 -11.78 -8.03 7.39
C ALA A 108 -12.41 -7.07 8.41
N VAL A 109 -13.04 -5.99 7.92
CA VAL A 109 -13.69 -5.00 8.78
C VAL A 109 -14.88 -5.58 9.53
N GLN A 110 -15.68 -6.45 8.89
CA GLN A 110 -16.78 -7.14 9.56
C GLN A 110 -16.29 -8.02 10.70
N SER A 111 -15.20 -8.77 10.50
CA SER A 111 -14.57 -9.59 11.54
C SER A 111 -14.10 -8.76 12.73
N LEU A 112 -13.41 -7.65 12.46
CA LEU A 112 -12.91 -6.75 13.50
C LEU A 112 -14.05 -6.03 14.23
N SER A 113 -15.10 -5.63 13.51
CA SER A 113 -16.31 -5.05 14.12
C SER A 113 -16.99 -6.03 15.06
N SER A 114 -17.08 -7.31 14.66
CA SER A 114 -17.64 -8.37 15.52
C SER A 114 -16.78 -8.66 16.76
N SER A 115 -15.47 -8.41 16.68
CA SER A 115 -14.54 -8.52 17.80
C SER A 115 -14.58 -7.30 18.74
N GLY A 116 -15.29 -6.23 18.37
CA GLY A 116 -15.45 -5.04 19.20
C GLY A 116 -14.14 -4.24 19.39
N VAL A 117 -13.31 -4.18 18.36
CA VAL A 117 -12.04 -3.45 18.44
C VAL A 117 -12.25 -1.97 18.72
N SER A 118 -11.41 -1.39 19.56
CA SER A 118 -11.50 0.03 19.97
C SER A 118 -10.61 0.96 19.13
N ASP A 119 -9.64 0.40 18.41
CA ASP A 119 -8.73 1.11 17.49
C ASP A 119 -8.36 0.20 16.32
N LEU A 120 -7.85 0.79 15.24
CA LEU A 120 -7.36 0.06 14.06
C LEU A 120 -5.95 0.51 13.68
N ILE A 121 -5.12 -0.47 13.36
CA ILE A 121 -3.85 -0.28 12.67
C ILE A 121 -4.00 -0.84 11.26
N VAL A 122 -3.85 0.01 10.24
CA VAL A 122 -3.83 -0.39 8.82
C VAL A 122 -2.40 -0.32 8.33
N ASP A 123 -1.85 -1.46 7.92
CA ASP A 123 -0.51 -1.55 7.39
C ASP A 123 -0.53 -1.44 5.86
N LEU A 124 -0.12 -0.29 5.38
CA LEU A 124 -0.03 0.08 3.96
C LEU A 124 1.42 0.18 3.49
N ARG A 125 2.41 -0.33 4.25
CA ARG A 125 3.84 -0.08 3.99
C ARG A 125 4.32 -0.49 2.59
N TYR A 126 3.63 -1.43 1.93
CA TYR A 126 3.95 -1.92 0.59
C TYR A 126 2.83 -1.70 -0.42
N ASN A 127 1.84 -0.89 -0.09
CA ASN A 127 0.67 -0.66 -0.94
C ASN A 127 0.89 0.52 -1.88
N GLY A 128 1.14 0.22 -3.16
CA GLY A 128 1.35 1.21 -4.21
C GLY A 128 0.10 1.98 -4.65
N GLY A 129 -1.07 1.66 -4.09
CA GLY A 129 -2.34 2.24 -4.50
C GLY A 129 -3.14 1.34 -5.42
N GLY A 130 -3.95 1.91 -6.31
CA GLY A 130 -4.85 1.24 -7.23
C GLY A 130 -6.20 1.96 -7.32
N PHE A 131 -7.32 1.24 -7.24
CA PHE A 131 -8.65 1.81 -7.35
C PHE A 131 -8.97 2.82 -6.22
N LEU A 132 -9.29 4.04 -6.63
CA LEU A 132 -9.63 5.12 -5.70
C LEU A 132 -10.93 4.82 -4.92
N ALA A 133 -11.87 4.09 -5.54
CA ALA A 133 -13.08 3.63 -4.89
C ALA A 133 -12.79 2.80 -3.62
N LEU A 134 -11.79 1.91 -3.68
CA LEU A 134 -11.39 1.11 -2.51
C LEU A 134 -10.79 1.95 -1.39
N ALA A 135 -10.03 2.99 -1.74
CA ALA A 135 -9.51 3.93 -0.76
C ALA A 135 -10.64 4.71 -0.05
N SER A 136 -11.65 5.12 -0.83
CA SER A 136 -12.85 5.77 -0.31
C SER A 136 -13.66 4.84 0.62
N GLN A 137 -13.88 3.59 0.20
CA GLN A 137 -14.55 2.58 1.01
C GLN A 137 -13.77 2.28 2.30
N LEU A 138 -12.45 2.11 2.23
CA LEU A 138 -11.61 1.87 3.42
C LEU A 138 -11.71 3.04 4.41
N ALA A 139 -11.64 4.28 3.93
CA ALA A 139 -11.78 5.46 4.78
C ALA A 139 -13.16 5.53 5.44
N TYR A 140 -14.24 5.17 4.70
CA TYR A 140 -15.58 5.07 5.25
C TYR A 140 -15.70 3.94 6.27
N MET A 141 -15.16 2.76 5.99
CA MET A 141 -15.15 1.61 6.91
C MET A 141 -14.50 1.95 8.25
N ILE A 142 -13.44 2.77 8.22
CA ILE A 142 -12.71 3.24 9.41
C ILE A 142 -13.57 4.24 10.20
N ALA A 143 -13.98 5.32 9.56
CA ALA A 143 -14.56 6.49 10.20
C ALA A 143 -16.08 6.34 10.45
N GLY A 144 -16.78 5.60 9.59
CA GLY A 144 -18.23 5.47 9.62
C GLY A 144 -18.98 6.68 9.05
N SER A 145 -20.31 6.64 9.14
CA SER A 145 -21.19 7.61 8.49
C SER A 145 -21.17 9.00 9.13
N ALA A 146 -21.01 9.11 10.45
CA ALA A 146 -21.15 10.39 11.15
C ALA A 146 -20.10 11.44 10.72
N PRO A 147 -18.77 11.15 10.67
CA PRO A 147 -17.78 12.12 10.23
C PRO A 147 -17.71 12.28 8.70
N THR A 148 -18.20 11.31 7.93
CA THR A 148 -18.10 11.30 6.46
C THR A 148 -19.32 11.86 5.74
N SER A 149 -20.43 12.04 6.44
CA SER A 149 -21.70 12.50 5.85
C SER A 149 -21.57 13.91 5.25
N GLY A 150 -21.89 14.02 3.96
CA GLY A 150 -21.82 15.28 3.23
C GLY A 150 -20.39 15.79 2.94
N LYS A 151 -19.39 14.96 3.20
CA LYS A 151 -17.99 15.26 2.98
C LYS A 151 -17.48 14.67 1.67
N ALA A 152 -16.51 15.36 1.05
CA ALA A 152 -15.79 14.85 -0.09
C ALA A 152 -14.66 13.93 0.36
N PHE A 153 -14.61 12.71 -0.19
CA PHE A 153 -13.40 11.89 -0.11
C PHE A 153 -12.30 12.54 -0.95
N GLU A 154 -12.62 12.85 -2.21
CA GLU A 154 -11.66 13.52 -3.10
C GLU A 154 -12.40 14.29 -4.20
N SER A 155 -11.92 15.49 -4.53
CA SER A 155 -12.31 16.24 -5.70
C SER A 155 -11.23 16.09 -6.78
N LEU A 156 -11.63 15.71 -8.01
CA LEU A 156 -10.69 15.62 -9.12
C LEU A 156 -10.48 17.00 -9.73
N VAL A 157 -9.24 17.44 -9.80
CA VAL A 157 -8.84 18.71 -10.40
C VAL A 157 -8.00 18.45 -11.64
N PHE A 158 -8.56 18.78 -12.79
CA PHE A 158 -7.87 18.74 -14.08
C PHE A 158 -7.13 20.06 -14.33
N ASN A 159 -6.52 20.21 -15.49
CA ASN A 159 -5.86 21.46 -15.87
C ASN A 159 -6.88 22.61 -16.12
N ASP A 160 -6.38 23.80 -16.36
CA ASP A 160 -7.16 25.03 -16.57
C ASP A 160 -8.12 25.02 -17.75
N LYS A 161 -7.95 24.08 -18.70
CA LYS A 161 -8.86 23.88 -19.83
C LYS A 161 -10.11 23.08 -19.46
N HIS A 162 -10.08 22.38 -18.33
CA HIS A 162 -11.16 21.50 -17.87
C HIS A 162 -11.57 21.79 -16.42
N PRO A 163 -12.00 23.05 -16.11
CA PRO A 163 -12.30 23.43 -14.72
C PRO A 163 -13.64 22.89 -14.20
N SER A 164 -14.51 22.43 -15.09
CA SER A 164 -15.89 22.09 -14.71
C SER A 164 -16.36 20.73 -15.23
N PHE A 165 -15.69 20.19 -16.24
CA PHE A 165 -16.08 18.92 -16.86
C PHE A 165 -14.88 17.99 -16.96
N ASN A 166 -15.13 16.72 -16.69
CA ASN A 166 -14.16 15.67 -16.88
C ASN A 166 -13.85 15.48 -18.38
N PRO A 167 -12.63 15.68 -18.81
CA PRO A 167 -12.29 15.59 -20.25
C PRO A 167 -12.37 14.16 -20.81
N ILE A 168 -12.45 13.14 -19.95
CA ILE A 168 -12.52 11.74 -20.37
C ILE A 168 -13.96 11.25 -20.43
N THR A 169 -14.76 11.52 -19.39
CA THR A 169 -16.17 11.06 -19.34
C THR A 169 -17.15 12.07 -19.91
N GLY A 170 -16.76 13.34 -20.06
CA GLY A 170 -17.64 14.44 -20.48
C GLY A 170 -18.61 14.91 -19.39
N GLU A 171 -18.59 14.30 -18.21
CA GLU A 171 -19.49 14.63 -17.11
C GLU A 171 -19.02 15.88 -16.36
N ARG A 172 -19.96 16.54 -15.69
CA ARG A 172 -19.64 17.64 -14.79
C ARG A 172 -18.85 17.10 -13.61
N LEU A 173 -17.75 17.80 -13.25
CA LEU A 173 -16.94 17.44 -12.10
C LEU A 173 -17.78 17.55 -10.82
N GLN A 174 -17.77 16.46 -10.07
CA GLN A 174 -18.36 16.35 -8.75
C GLN A 174 -17.32 15.75 -7.81
N ALA A 175 -17.39 16.14 -6.55
CA ALA A 175 -16.57 15.51 -5.53
C ALA A 175 -16.96 14.03 -5.36
N LEU A 176 -15.98 13.17 -5.28
CA LEU A 176 -16.19 11.77 -4.90
C LEU A 176 -16.56 11.71 -3.43
N PRO A 177 -17.67 11.07 -3.05
CA PRO A 177 -18.03 10.91 -1.65
C PRO A 177 -17.17 9.84 -0.97
N PHE A 178 -17.25 9.75 0.35
CA PHE A 178 -16.89 8.54 1.07
C PHE A 178 -17.94 7.46 0.73
N LEU A 179 -17.52 6.41 0.05
CA LEU A 179 -18.41 5.38 -0.44
C LEU A 179 -18.86 4.46 0.69
N SER A 180 -20.16 4.42 0.95
CA SER A 180 -20.81 3.60 1.98
C SER A 180 -21.29 2.24 1.48
N GLU A 181 -21.13 2.00 0.18
CA GLU A 181 -21.59 0.80 -0.50
C GLU A 181 -20.51 0.29 -1.45
N THR A 182 -20.62 -0.97 -1.81
CA THR A 182 -19.76 -1.59 -2.83
C THR A 182 -20.06 -1.01 -4.20
N VAL A 183 -19.03 -0.91 -5.04
CA VAL A 183 -19.16 -0.47 -6.43
C VAL A 183 -19.17 -1.64 -7.43
N GLY A 184 -18.91 -2.87 -6.94
CA GLY A 184 -18.93 -4.07 -7.77
C GLY A 184 -17.71 -4.20 -8.66
N LEU A 185 -16.52 -3.92 -8.12
CA LEU A 185 -15.25 -4.04 -8.85
C LEU A 185 -14.94 -5.45 -9.34
N SER A 186 -15.52 -6.45 -8.69
CA SER A 186 -15.39 -7.86 -9.09
C SER A 186 -16.76 -8.51 -9.14
N SER A 187 -16.89 -9.61 -9.89
CA SER A 187 -18.13 -10.42 -9.95
C SER A 187 -18.50 -11.07 -8.62
N MET A 188 -17.61 -11.05 -7.62
CA MET A 188 -17.86 -11.64 -6.31
C MET A 188 -18.69 -10.73 -5.39
N VAL A 189 -18.76 -9.45 -5.69
CA VAL A 189 -19.45 -8.45 -4.86
C VAL A 189 -20.40 -7.64 -5.72
N PRO A 190 -21.73 -7.72 -5.51
CA PRO A 190 -22.69 -6.87 -6.20
C PRO A 190 -22.49 -5.41 -5.82
N ALA A 191 -22.65 -4.49 -6.78
CA ALA A 191 -22.70 -3.06 -6.48
C ALA A 191 -23.91 -2.71 -5.60
N GLY A 192 -23.79 -1.68 -4.77
CA GLY A 192 -24.88 -1.18 -3.91
C GLY A 192 -25.08 -2.00 -2.63
N THR A 193 -24.13 -2.85 -2.25
CA THR A 193 -24.20 -3.55 -0.96
C THR A 193 -23.56 -2.67 0.12
N ALA A 194 -24.28 -2.41 1.21
CA ALA A 194 -23.75 -1.63 2.33
C ALA A 194 -22.51 -2.29 2.93
N ILE A 195 -21.47 -1.49 3.17
CA ILE A 195 -20.21 -1.98 3.74
C ILE A 195 -20.15 -1.79 5.25
N PRO A 196 -19.49 -2.70 5.99
CA PRO A 196 -19.35 -2.61 7.44
C PRO A 196 -18.49 -1.41 7.86
N THR A 197 -18.70 -0.93 9.10
CA THR A 197 -17.91 0.16 9.66
C THR A 197 -17.42 -0.16 11.07
N LEU A 198 -16.29 0.43 11.46
CA LEU A 198 -15.76 0.38 12.81
C LEU A 198 -16.16 1.61 13.63
N ASN A 199 -16.56 2.72 12.98
CA ASN A 199 -16.95 3.98 13.61
C ASN A 199 -15.92 4.49 14.63
N LEU A 200 -14.63 4.46 14.24
CA LEU A 200 -13.53 4.88 15.09
C LEU A 200 -13.39 6.42 15.10
N SER A 201 -12.66 6.95 16.07
CA SER A 201 -12.31 8.37 16.13
C SER A 201 -10.90 8.66 15.58
N ARG A 202 -10.10 7.61 15.38
CA ARG A 202 -8.71 7.70 14.89
C ARG A 202 -8.30 6.42 14.20
N VAL A 203 -7.21 6.49 13.43
CA VAL A 203 -6.57 5.33 12.81
C VAL A 203 -5.06 5.46 12.86
N TYR A 204 -4.37 4.34 13.06
CA TYR A 204 -2.93 4.21 12.94
C TYR A 204 -2.61 3.65 11.57
N ILE A 205 -1.78 4.34 10.79
CA ILE A 205 -1.37 3.90 9.46
C ILE A 205 0.12 3.61 9.49
N ILE A 206 0.48 2.36 9.22
CA ILE A 206 1.88 1.99 9.00
C ILE A 206 2.19 2.23 7.52
N ALA A 207 3.20 3.06 7.24
CA ALA A 207 3.54 3.48 5.89
C ALA A 207 5.05 3.46 5.61
N GLY A 208 5.40 3.52 4.34
CA GLY A 208 6.78 3.58 3.85
C GLY A 208 6.87 4.19 2.46
N GLU A 209 8.04 4.11 1.83
CA GLU A 209 8.31 4.68 0.50
C GLU A 209 7.40 4.10 -0.60
N ASP A 210 6.96 2.85 -0.43
CA ASP A 210 6.06 2.17 -1.37
C ASP A 210 4.58 2.45 -1.10
N THR A 211 4.24 3.20 -0.04
CA THR A 211 2.87 3.66 0.22
C THR A 211 2.56 4.82 -0.71
N CYS A 212 1.73 4.59 -1.72
CA CYS A 212 1.53 5.52 -2.83
C CYS A 212 0.06 5.74 -3.18
N SER A 213 -0.21 6.89 -3.82
CA SER A 213 -1.42 7.11 -4.64
C SER A 213 -2.72 6.91 -3.87
N ALA A 214 -3.55 5.89 -4.16
CA ALA A 214 -4.80 5.60 -3.46
C ALA A 214 -4.59 5.36 -1.94
N SER A 215 -3.44 4.78 -1.55
CA SER A 215 -3.09 4.64 -0.12
C SER A 215 -2.83 5.99 0.55
N GLU A 216 -2.23 6.94 -0.16
CA GLU A 216 -2.04 8.31 0.34
C GLU A 216 -3.37 9.10 0.35
N ALA A 217 -4.29 8.78 -0.57
CA ALA A 217 -5.63 9.37 -0.58
C ALA A 217 -6.42 9.03 0.69
N VAL A 218 -6.25 7.82 1.26
CA VAL A 218 -6.85 7.46 2.57
C VAL A 218 -6.36 8.42 3.66
N ILE A 219 -5.05 8.67 3.73
CA ILE A 219 -4.46 9.60 4.71
C ILE A 219 -5.00 11.02 4.48
N ASN A 220 -4.91 11.50 3.24
CA ASN A 220 -5.31 12.85 2.86
C ASN A 220 -6.78 13.12 3.14
N SER A 221 -7.65 12.20 2.78
CA SER A 221 -9.10 12.40 2.87
C SER A 221 -9.60 12.35 4.31
N LEU A 222 -9.06 11.44 5.12
CA LEU A 222 -9.38 11.39 6.56
C LEU A 222 -8.93 12.66 7.27
N GLN A 223 -7.71 13.16 6.97
CA GLN A 223 -7.24 14.44 7.51
C GLN A 223 -8.11 15.61 7.03
N GLY A 224 -8.57 15.59 5.78
CA GLY A 224 -9.43 16.62 5.20
C GLY A 224 -10.76 16.81 5.93
N ILE A 225 -11.27 15.77 6.55
CA ILE A 225 -12.50 15.84 7.37
C ILE A 225 -12.22 16.01 8.87
N GLY A 226 -10.97 16.28 9.26
CA GLY A 226 -10.57 16.43 10.66
C GLY A 226 -10.48 15.13 11.44
N PHE A 227 -10.45 13.98 10.78
CA PHE A 227 -10.26 12.67 11.41
C PHE A 227 -8.82 12.48 11.84
N GLU A 228 -8.59 11.93 13.04
CA GLU A 228 -7.24 11.74 13.57
C GLU A 228 -6.52 10.59 12.87
N VAL A 229 -5.42 10.90 12.18
CA VAL A 229 -4.53 9.92 11.54
C VAL A 229 -3.18 9.96 12.22
N ILE A 230 -2.71 8.80 12.69
CA ILE A 230 -1.39 8.62 13.27
C ILE A 230 -0.53 7.80 12.30
N LEU A 231 0.56 8.40 11.80
CA LEU A 231 1.44 7.79 10.79
C LEU A 231 2.68 7.19 11.45
N ILE A 232 2.88 5.89 11.26
CA ILE A 232 4.00 5.14 11.82
C ILE A 232 4.88 4.60 10.69
N GLY A 233 6.19 4.77 10.79
CA GLY A 233 7.13 4.18 9.84
C GLY A 233 7.90 5.21 9.03
N GLY A 234 7.86 5.13 7.71
CA GLY A 234 8.59 5.99 6.79
C GLY A 234 7.72 7.05 6.11
N ARG A 235 8.36 7.84 5.27
CA ARG A 235 7.70 8.79 4.38
C ARG A 235 7.05 8.06 3.22
N THR A 236 5.86 8.48 2.81
CA THR A 236 5.16 7.96 1.62
C THR A 236 5.74 8.51 0.33
N CYS A 237 5.34 7.99 -0.83
CA CYS A 237 5.99 8.31 -2.10
C CYS A 237 5.68 9.71 -2.66
N GLY A 238 4.51 10.28 -2.34
CA GLY A 238 4.14 11.61 -2.83
C GLY A 238 3.46 11.63 -4.19
N LYS A 239 2.36 10.88 -4.35
CA LYS A 239 1.63 10.82 -5.63
C LYS A 239 0.17 11.28 -5.49
N PRO A 240 -0.11 12.60 -5.42
CA PRO A 240 -1.49 13.13 -5.42
C PRO A 240 -2.19 13.02 -6.77
N TYR A 241 -1.55 12.45 -7.76
CA TYR A 241 -1.98 12.43 -9.16
C TYR A 241 -2.64 11.10 -9.54
N GLY A 242 -3.57 11.18 -10.50
CA GLY A 242 -4.27 10.02 -11.03
C GLY A 242 -4.55 10.12 -12.51
N PHE A 243 -5.16 9.05 -13.06
CA PHE A 243 -5.44 8.91 -14.47
C PHE A 243 -6.62 7.96 -14.72
N TYR A 244 -7.17 8.06 -15.91
CA TYR A 244 -8.04 7.06 -16.52
C TYR A 244 -7.20 6.23 -17.50
N PRO A 245 -7.29 4.89 -17.44
CA PRO A 245 -6.64 4.05 -18.46
C PRO A 245 -7.19 4.37 -19.84
N GLN A 246 -6.31 4.45 -20.84
CA GLN A 246 -6.69 4.70 -22.24
C GLN A 246 -6.12 3.59 -23.12
N ASP A 247 -7.00 2.73 -23.64
CA ASP A 247 -6.61 1.65 -24.53
C ASP A 247 -6.46 2.15 -25.96
N ASN A 248 -5.36 1.78 -26.61
CA ASN A 248 -5.13 2.03 -28.02
C ASN A 248 -4.28 0.92 -28.64
N CYS A 249 -4.81 0.23 -29.66
CA CYS A 249 -4.14 -0.81 -30.43
C CYS A 249 -3.45 -1.88 -29.56
N GLY A 250 -4.13 -2.38 -28.51
CA GLY A 250 -3.58 -3.42 -27.62
C GLY A 250 -2.56 -2.91 -26.59
N THR A 251 -2.38 -1.59 -26.50
CA THR A 251 -1.55 -0.93 -25.50
C THR A 251 -2.43 -0.03 -24.63
N THR A 252 -2.31 -0.13 -23.30
CA THR A 252 -3.00 0.76 -22.38
C THR A 252 -2.06 1.89 -21.95
N TYR A 253 -2.51 3.12 -22.08
CA TYR A 253 -1.78 4.34 -21.69
C TYR A 253 -2.29 4.85 -20.34
N PHE A 254 -1.36 5.26 -19.48
CA PHE A 254 -1.61 5.77 -18.12
C PHE A 254 -1.02 7.18 -17.97
N SER A 255 -1.52 8.12 -18.76
CA SER A 255 -1.08 9.52 -18.67
C SER A 255 -1.73 10.21 -17.46
N ILE A 256 -0.95 10.93 -16.67
CA ILE A 256 -1.48 11.74 -15.57
C ILE A 256 -2.42 12.81 -16.12
N GLN A 257 -3.66 12.84 -15.60
CA GLN A 257 -4.72 13.73 -16.08
C GLN A 257 -5.27 14.65 -14.98
N PHE A 258 -5.24 14.22 -13.73
CA PHE A 258 -5.79 14.99 -12.62
C PHE A 258 -4.92 14.87 -11.36
N LYS A 259 -5.14 15.78 -10.43
CA LYS A 259 -4.75 15.65 -9.02
C LYS A 259 -6.00 15.53 -8.16
N GLY A 260 -5.86 14.85 -7.01
CA GLY A 260 -6.92 14.74 -6.03
C GLY A 260 -6.79 15.79 -4.92
N GLU A 261 -7.88 16.47 -4.59
CA GLU A 261 -7.97 17.38 -3.45
C GLU A 261 -8.96 16.82 -2.42
N ASN A 262 -8.62 16.86 -1.12
CA ASN A 262 -9.53 16.43 -0.06
C ASN A 262 -10.65 17.43 0.21
N ASP A 263 -11.50 17.20 1.22
CA ASP A 263 -12.68 18.03 1.54
C ASP A 263 -12.37 19.52 1.77
N ILE A 264 -11.15 19.85 2.21
CA ILE A 264 -10.68 21.23 2.41
C ILE A 264 -9.84 21.78 1.27
N GLY A 265 -9.76 21.08 0.12
CA GLY A 265 -9.00 21.50 -1.05
C GLY A 265 -7.48 21.25 -0.96
N PHE A 266 -7.01 20.39 -0.05
CA PHE A 266 -5.59 20.11 0.10
C PHE A 266 -5.13 18.97 -0.80
N SER A 267 -4.01 19.20 -1.52
CA SER A 267 -3.35 18.23 -2.41
C SER A 267 -1.82 18.38 -2.46
N ALA A 268 -1.25 19.23 -1.61
CA ALA A 268 0.17 19.61 -1.69
C ALA A 268 1.08 18.58 -0.98
N TYR A 269 1.02 17.30 -1.37
CA TYR A 269 1.85 16.24 -0.81
C TYR A 269 2.68 15.49 -1.87
N SER A 270 3.16 16.19 -2.89
CA SER A 270 4.05 15.59 -3.91
C SER A 270 5.37 15.06 -3.36
N ASP A 271 5.76 15.46 -2.16
CA ASP A 271 6.89 14.90 -1.42
C ASP A 271 6.46 13.86 -0.37
N GLY A 272 5.21 13.38 -0.42
CA GLY A 272 4.63 12.40 0.50
C GLY A 272 4.20 12.94 1.86
N PHE A 273 3.62 12.06 2.65
CA PHE A 273 3.36 12.26 4.08
C PHE A 273 4.50 11.66 4.89
N ARG A 274 4.89 12.28 5.99
CA ARG A 274 5.93 11.79 6.90
C ARG A 274 5.48 11.85 8.36
N PRO A 275 5.94 10.92 9.21
CA PRO A 275 5.74 11.07 10.65
C PRO A 275 6.35 12.40 11.15
N SER A 276 5.65 13.07 12.06
CA SER A 276 6.03 14.42 12.52
C SER A 276 7.38 14.49 13.23
N ASN A 277 7.84 13.38 13.83
CA ASN A 277 9.16 13.28 14.46
C ASN A 277 10.29 12.84 13.51
N SER A 278 10.04 12.77 12.20
CA SER A 278 11.09 12.46 11.21
C SER A 278 12.18 13.53 11.20
N ILE A 279 13.44 13.10 11.03
CA ILE A 279 14.59 13.99 10.89
C ILE A 279 14.52 14.78 9.55
N SER A 280 13.98 14.16 8.50
CA SER A 280 13.78 14.79 7.20
C SER A 280 12.65 15.79 7.25
N ASN A 281 12.84 16.98 6.64
CA ASN A 281 11.78 17.98 6.47
C ASN A 281 11.00 17.81 5.16
N ALA A 282 11.38 16.90 4.28
CA ALA A 282 10.66 16.63 3.05
C ALA A 282 9.34 15.90 3.33
N GLY A 283 8.25 16.33 2.70
CA GLY A 283 6.91 15.79 2.87
C GLY A 283 6.08 16.48 3.97
N VAL A 284 4.78 16.23 3.92
CA VAL A 284 3.78 16.80 4.84
C VAL A 284 3.86 16.08 6.18
N PRO A 285 4.05 16.78 7.30
CA PRO A 285 4.09 16.14 8.61
C PRO A 285 2.70 15.67 9.04
N VAL A 286 2.62 14.43 9.49
CA VAL A 286 1.46 13.80 10.11
C VAL A 286 1.86 13.34 11.51
N THR A 287 1.02 13.53 12.50
CA THR A 287 1.26 13.03 13.86
C THR A 287 1.68 11.58 13.84
N GLY A 288 2.76 11.22 14.54
CA GLY A 288 3.20 9.82 14.61
C GLY A 288 4.71 9.66 14.70
N CYS A 289 5.19 8.45 14.45
CA CYS A 289 6.54 8.00 14.79
C CYS A 289 7.31 7.50 13.57
N ALA A 290 8.49 8.09 13.33
CA ALA A 290 9.44 7.58 12.35
C ALA A 290 10.10 6.30 12.87
N VAL A 291 9.90 5.19 12.17
CA VAL A 291 10.41 3.86 12.53
C VAL A 291 10.89 3.16 11.27
N ALA A 292 12.11 2.64 11.30
CA ALA A 292 12.66 1.84 10.20
C ALA A 292 11.84 0.57 9.98
N ASP A 293 11.87 0.01 8.77
CA ASP A 293 11.25 -1.28 8.51
C ASP A 293 12.04 -2.39 9.19
N ASP A 294 11.32 -3.37 9.73
CA ASP A 294 11.89 -4.52 10.42
C ASP A 294 11.61 -5.79 9.63
N TYR A 295 12.66 -6.29 9.01
CA TYR A 295 12.60 -7.53 8.23
C TYR A 295 12.92 -8.79 9.06
N SER A 296 13.19 -8.65 10.36
CA SER A 296 13.49 -9.79 11.25
C SER A 296 12.27 -10.42 11.90
N HIS A 297 11.11 -9.76 11.78
CA HIS A 297 9.83 -10.24 12.29
C HIS A 297 8.78 -10.28 11.19
N GLU A 298 7.84 -11.21 11.29
CA GLU A 298 6.72 -11.32 10.37
C GLU A 298 5.70 -10.18 10.55
N LEU A 299 4.91 -9.90 9.51
CA LEU A 299 3.82 -8.92 9.59
C LEU A 299 2.72 -9.45 10.52
N GLY A 300 2.36 -8.65 11.52
CA GLY A 300 1.41 -9.03 12.56
C GLY A 300 2.06 -9.54 13.86
N ASP A 301 3.37 -9.77 13.87
CA ASP A 301 4.10 -9.98 15.12
C ASP A 301 4.17 -8.66 15.92
N THR A 302 3.71 -8.69 17.14
CA THR A 302 3.70 -7.50 18.03
C THR A 302 5.10 -7.01 18.41
N ASN A 303 6.15 -7.78 18.13
CA ASN A 303 7.55 -7.37 18.25
C ASN A 303 8.11 -6.73 16.97
N GLU A 304 7.40 -6.80 15.85
CA GLU A 304 7.80 -6.08 14.64
C GLU A 304 7.84 -4.57 14.93
N ALA A 305 8.94 -3.90 14.57
CA ALA A 305 9.26 -2.57 15.07
C ALA A 305 8.17 -1.51 14.80
N ARG A 306 7.54 -1.51 13.64
CA ARG A 306 6.48 -0.54 13.31
C ARG A 306 5.18 -0.86 14.02
N LEU A 307 4.80 -2.13 14.09
CA LEU A 307 3.61 -2.55 14.83
C LEU A 307 3.79 -2.30 16.33
N ALA A 308 4.94 -2.66 16.89
CA ALA A 308 5.30 -2.36 18.28
C ALA A 308 5.23 -0.85 18.58
N ALA A 309 5.72 -0.02 17.66
CA ALA A 309 5.68 1.44 17.81
C ALA A 309 4.24 1.99 17.74
N ALA A 310 3.39 1.44 16.89
CA ALA A 310 1.97 1.82 16.83
C ALA A 310 1.25 1.49 18.13
N LEU A 311 1.45 0.28 18.66
CA LEU A 311 0.88 -0.16 19.93
C LEU A 311 1.41 0.66 21.13
N SER A 312 2.71 0.97 21.14
CA SER A 312 3.32 1.82 22.17
C SER A 312 2.79 3.25 22.13
N TYR A 313 2.70 3.85 20.93
CA TYR A 313 2.15 5.18 20.76
C TYR A 313 0.68 5.24 21.20
N ARG A 314 -0.10 4.23 20.84
CA ARG A 314 -1.50 4.11 21.27
C ARG A 314 -1.62 4.09 22.80
N ALA A 315 -0.74 3.40 23.47
CA ALA A 315 -0.76 3.25 24.93
C ALA A 315 -0.27 4.48 25.68
N THR A 316 0.69 5.23 25.12
CA THR A 316 1.43 6.28 25.83
C THR A 316 1.29 7.69 25.24
N GLY A 317 0.85 7.81 23.98
CA GLY A 317 0.87 9.05 23.21
C GLY A 317 2.28 9.52 22.80
N MET A 318 3.30 8.69 23.03
CA MET A 318 4.70 9.03 22.76
C MET A 318 5.35 8.01 21.84
N CYS A 319 6.22 8.52 20.95
CA CYS A 319 7.04 7.64 20.14
C CYS A 319 8.05 6.87 21.01
N PRO A 320 8.26 5.56 20.75
CA PRO A 320 9.31 4.84 21.41
C PRO A 320 10.66 5.52 21.14
N THR A 321 11.52 5.55 22.15
CA THR A 321 12.89 6.01 21.95
C THR A 321 13.57 5.07 20.96
N PRO A 322 14.28 5.59 19.91
CA PRO A 322 15.02 4.73 19.01
C PRO A 322 15.94 3.82 19.81
N SER A 323 15.74 2.51 19.76
CA SER A 323 16.65 1.55 20.36
C SER A 323 18.01 1.72 19.70
N ALA A 324 19.07 1.96 20.47
CA ALA A 324 20.43 2.01 19.97
C ALA A 324 20.93 0.64 19.44
N SER A 325 20.14 -0.40 19.61
CA SER A 325 20.38 -1.76 19.13
C SER A 325 19.72 -1.95 17.77
N GLY A 326 20.45 -1.63 16.73
CA GLY A 326 19.96 -1.85 15.39
C GLY A 326 20.41 -0.82 14.39
N SER A 327 21.70 -0.45 14.43
CA SER A 327 22.36 -0.07 13.19
C SER A 327 22.59 -1.33 12.34
N ASN A 328 21.58 -2.15 12.13
CA ASN A 328 21.45 -2.78 10.86
C ASN A 328 21.34 -1.60 9.91
N LYS A 329 22.49 -1.22 9.35
CA LYS A 329 22.51 -0.51 8.07
C LYS A 329 21.46 -1.25 7.30
N SER A 330 20.26 -0.64 7.16
CA SER A 330 19.26 -1.10 6.24
C SER A 330 20.08 -1.42 5.02
N GLY A 331 20.19 -2.73 4.68
CA GLY A 331 20.65 -3.00 3.36
C GLY A 331 19.75 -2.07 2.58
N ARG A 332 20.30 -1.01 2.01
CA ARG A 332 19.56 -0.22 1.05
C ARG A 332 18.86 -1.28 0.26
N SER A 333 17.51 -1.38 0.40
CA SER A 333 16.72 -1.75 -0.73
C SER A 333 17.30 -0.79 -1.75
N GLN A 334 18.27 -1.26 -2.53
CA GLN A 334 18.71 -0.49 -3.68
C GLN A 334 17.39 -0.34 -4.38
N LYS A 335 16.89 0.90 -4.43
CA LYS A 335 15.81 1.24 -5.30
C LYS A 335 16.17 0.51 -6.57
N MET A 336 15.46 -0.58 -6.85
CA MET A 336 15.41 -1.11 -8.19
C MET A 336 14.86 0.08 -8.94
N SER A 337 15.76 0.84 -9.57
CA SER A 337 15.53 2.18 -10.04
C SER A 337 14.23 2.15 -10.80
N GLU A 338 13.22 2.91 -10.31
CA GLU A 338 12.06 3.23 -11.14
C GLU A 338 12.65 3.66 -12.46
N GLY A 339 12.45 2.83 -13.50
CA GLY A 339 13.21 2.96 -14.71
C GLY A 339 12.96 4.32 -15.34
N ASP A 340 13.95 5.18 -15.29
CA ASP A 340 14.14 6.13 -16.36
C ASP A 340 14.18 5.29 -17.64
N PRO A 341 13.23 5.44 -18.58
CA PRO A 341 13.18 4.66 -19.81
C PRO A 341 14.44 4.84 -20.67
N THR A 342 15.35 5.72 -20.29
CA THR A 342 16.68 5.92 -20.90
C THR A 342 17.78 5.09 -20.25
N ILE A 343 17.53 4.48 -19.06
CA ILE A 343 18.45 3.55 -18.41
C ILE A 343 17.91 2.14 -18.67
N SER A 344 18.40 1.50 -19.70
CA SER A 344 18.15 0.10 -19.95
C SER A 344 18.68 -0.72 -18.80
N GLY A 345 17.80 -1.24 -17.94
CA GLY A 345 18.17 -2.27 -17.03
C GLY A 345 17.71 -2.20 -15.57
N GLY A 346 16.45 -1.88 -15.30
CA GLY A 346 15.87 -2.10 -13.97
C GLY A 346 14.88 -3.27 -13.98
N VAL A 347 14.72 -3.96 -12.86
CA VAL A 347 13.57 -4.87 -12.66
C VAL A 347 12.32 -4.01 -12.60
N VAL A 348 11.42 -4.15 -13.57
CA VAL A 348 10.23 -3.29 -13.70
C VAL A 348 9.09 -3.92 -12.92
N LYS A 349 8.67 -3.29 -11.82
CA LYS A 349 7.37 -3.59 -11.20
C LYS A 349 6.27 -3.34 -12.22
N PRO A 350 5.29 -4.24 -12.39
CA PRO A 350 4.15 -3.99 -13.28
C PRO A 350 3.46 -2.68 -12.92
N LEU A 351 3.22 -1.82 -13.91
CA LEU A 351 2.66 -0.47 -13.74
C LEU A 351 1.31 -0.44 -13.01
N TRP A 352 0.52 -1.52 -13.09
CA TRP A 352 -0.76 -1.65 -12.41
C TRP A 352 -0.64 -1.74 -10.88
N LEU A 353 0.55 -2.08 -10.32
CA LEU A 353 0.82 -2.09 -8.88
C LEU A 353 1.18 -0.70 -8.29
N GLN A 354 1.16 0.36 -9.08
CA GLN A 354 1.66 1.68 -8.67
C GLN A 354 0.67 2.83 -8.93
N ASN A 355 -0.62 2.54 -9.15
CA ASN A 355 -1.47 3.53 -9.80
C ASN A 355 -2.72 3.93 -8.99
N ARG A 356 -3.08 5.23 -9.08
CA ARG A 356 -4.39 5.75 -8.75
C ARG A 356 -5.27 5.61 -9.99
N VAL A 357 -6.09 4.56 -10.00
CA VAL A 357 -6.96 4.23 -11.12
C VAL A 357 -8.38 4.69 -10.79
N MET A 358 -8.96 5.51 -11.66
CA MET A 358 -10.40 5.73 -11.69
C MET A 358 -11.03 4.64 -12.53
N ASP A 359 -11.94 3.90 -11.92
CA ASP A 359 -12.83 3.04 -12.69
C ASP A 359 -13.87 3.91 -13.40
N ASN A 360 -14.23 3.54 -14.63
CA ASN A 360 -15.40 4.12 -15.30
C ASN A 360 -16.63 3.56 -14.61
N LEU A 361 -16.94 4.08 -13.41
CA LEU A 361 -18.21 3.82 -12.73
C LEU A 361 -19.31 4.37 -13.63
N ARG A 362 -19.98 3.49 -14.37
CA ARG A 362 -21.19 3.78 -15.12
C ARG A 362 -22.40 3.76 -14.23
#